data_aaa59076bc8891b9a24722a8b4dec249
#
_entry.id   aaa59076bc8891b9a24722a8b4dec249
#
_cell.length_a   1.000
_cell.length_b   1.000
_cell.length_c   1.000
_cell.angle_alpha   90.00
_cell.angle_beta   90.00
_cell.angle_gamma   90.00
#
_symmetry.space_group_name_H-M   'P 1'
#
loop_
_entity.id
_entity.type
_entity.pdbx_description
1 polymer ?
#
loop_
_entity_poly.entity_id
_entity_poly.type
_entity_poly.pdbx_seq_one_letter_code
_entity_poly.pdbx_strand_id
1 'polypeptide(L)'
;MPKEVTKLIHKYLRHDKRFPHVWCPGCGNGIVLGALIRAIDRMGLTKDEIVLASGIGCSGRMNVYVDFNTIHTTHGRALTFATGIKLANPSLTVISVMGDGDATAIGGNHLIHAARRNLNLTAIIINNQVYGMTGGQYSPTTPYGAFASTSIHGNIEHAFSIAELTATAGAAFVGRGTVYHAQLLDKLIEKAIRKRGFSVVEIMSNCHIQ
;
A
#
# COMPACT_ATOMS: atom_id res chain seq x y z
N MET A 1 27.92 4.03 0.95
CA MET A 1 26.61 3.81 0.27
C MET A 1 26.85 3.79 -1.23
N PRO A 2 26.29 2.88 -2.01
CA PRO A 2 26.44 2.90 -3.47
C PRO A 2 25.84 4.20 -4.02
N LYS A 3 26.55 4.85 -4.94
CA LYS A 3 26.16 6.12 -5.56
C LYS A 3 24.76 6.14 -6.20
N GLU A 4 24.21 4.98 -6.56
CA GLU A 4 22.87 4.87 -7.16
C GLU A 4 21.71 5.07 -6.18
N VAL A 5 21.82 4.58 -4.96
CA VAL A 5 20.76 4.74 -3.93
C VAL A 5 20.58 6.21 -3.57
N THR A 6 21.67 6.96 -3.51
CA THR A 6 21.63 8.41 -3.24
C THR A 6 20.88 9.17 -4.34
N LYS A 7 21.03 8.76 -5.61
CA LYS A 7 20.32 9.40 -6.74
C LYS A 7 18.80 9.21 -6.67
N LEU A 8 18.31 8.02 -6.29
CA LEU A 8 16.87 7.74 -6.19
C LEU A 8 16.19 8.54 -5.08
N ILE A 9 16.84 8.68 -3.93
CA ILE A 9 16.35 9.51 -2.83
C ILE A 9 16.18 10.96 -3.30
N HIS A 10 17.20 11.53 -3.94
CA HIS A 10 17.13 12.90 -4.44
C HIS A 10 16.16 13.10 -5.59
N LYS A 11 15.91 12.05 -6.39
CA LYS A 11 15.00 12.13 -7.53
C LYS A 11 13.52 12.07 -7.13
N TYR A 12 13.17 11.21 -6.14
CA TYR A 12 11.78 10.86 -5.87
C TYR A 12 11.27 11.24 -4.49
N LEU A 13 12.15 11.63 -3.56
CA LEU A 13 11.72 12.05 -2.23
C LEU A 13 11.80 13.58 -2.09
N ARG A 14 10.89 14.12 -1.30
CA ARG A 14 10.84 15.55 -1.01
C ARG A 14 12.06 15.99 -0.22
N HIS A 15 12.73 17.05 -0.67
CA HIS A 15 13.95 17.55 -0.08
C HIS A 15 13.78 18.20 1.31
N ASP A 16 12.55 18.66 1.62
CA ASP A 16 12.20 19.27 2.90
C ASP A 16 11.98 18.24 4.02
N LYS A 17 11.91 16.95 3.68
CA LYS A 17 11.71 15.89 4.66
C LYS A 17 13.01 15.41 5.26
N ARG A 18 13.03 15.39 6.60
CA ARG A 18 14.16 14.88 7.36
C ARG A 18 14.06 13.37 7.54
N PHE A 19 15.19 12.71 7.46
CA PHE A 19 15.35 11.31 7.85
C PHE A 19 16.00 11.23 9.24
N PRO A 20 15.71 10.19 10.04
CA PRO A 20 14.92 9.01 9.73
C PRO A 20 13.44 9.33 9.49
N HIS A 21 12.76 8.46 8.69
CA HIS A 21 11.33 8.58 8.44
C HIS A 21 10.50 8.34 9.72
N VAL A 22 9.20 8.65 9.68
CA VAL A 22 8.28 8.60 10.84
C VAL A 22 7.97 7.19 11.34
N TRP A 23 8.17 6.18 10.51
CA TRP A 23 7.89 4.79 10.90
C TRP A 23 8.88 4.29 11.93
N CYS A 24 8.39 3.41 12.81
CA CYS A 24 9.18 2.82 13.87
C CYS A 24 10.39 2.03 13.33
N PRO A 25 11.50 1.97 14.05
CA PRO A 25 12.64 1.09 13.70
C PRO A 25 12.16 -0.36 13.58
N GLY A 26 12.54 -1.04 12.49
CA GLY A 26 12.10 -2.42 12.21
C GLY A 26 10.76 -2.55 11.47
N CYS A 27 9.99 -1.46 11.30
CA CYS A 27 8.77 -1.45 10.51
C CYS A 27 9.06 -1.60 9.00
N GLY A 28 8.27 -2.42 8.32
CA GLY A 28 8.46 -2.70 6.88
C GLY A 28 8.02 -1.58 5.93
N ASN A 29 7.32 -0.54 6.40
CA ASN A 29 6.82 0.54 5.53
C ASN A 29 7.95 1.25 4.74
N GLY A 30 9.12 1.45 5.37
CA GLY A 30 10.28 2.04 4.69
C GLY A 30 10.83 1.14 3.57
N ILE A 31 10.77 -0.17 3.74
CA ILE A 31 11.17 -1.15 2.71
C ILE A 31 10.19 -1.07 1.53
N VAL A 32 8.89 -0.97 1.80
CA VAL A 32 7.86 -0.82 0.76
C VAL A 32 8.03 0.49 -0.01
N LEU A 33 8.30 1.60 0.67
CA LEU A 33 8.61 2.87 0.01
C LEU A 33 9.81 2.73 -0.94
N GLY A 34 10.91 2.13 -0.47
CA GLY A 34 12.08 1.87 -1.29
C GLY A 34 11.77 0.99 -2.50
N ALA A 35 10.98 -0.08 -2.32
CA ALA A 35 10.56 -0.97 -3.38
C ALA A 35 9.70 -0.26 -4.43
N LEU A 36 8.75 0.57 -4.01
CA LEU A 36 7.92 1.38 -4.90
C LEU A 36 8.74 2.35 -5.73
N ILE A 37 9.67 3.10 -5.11
CA ILE A 37 10.55 4.05 -5.81
C ILE A 37 11.40 3.33 -6.85
N ARG A 38 12.00 2.19 -6.53
CA ARG A 38 12.82 1.42 -7.47
C ARG A 38 11.99 0.86 -8.63
N ALA A 39 10.75 0.43 -8.36
CA ALA A 39 9.83 -0.01 -9.41
C ALA A 39 9.50 1.15 -10.37
N ILE A 40 9.13 2.31 -9.85
CA ILE A 40 8.84 3.53 -10.62
C ILE A 40 10.05 3.95 -11.48
N ASP A 41 11.23 3.96 -10.89
CA ASP A 41 12.46 4.36 -11.61
C ASP A 41 12.78 3.45 -12.80
N ARG A 42 12.65 2.12 -12.61
CA ARG A 42 12.83 1.17 -13.72
C ARG A 42 11.79 1.31 -14.83
N MET A 43 10.63 1.82 -14.51
CA MET A 43 9.58 2.07 -15.51
C MET A 43 9.83 3.36 -16.31
N GLY A 44 10.74 4.22 -15.86
CA GLY A 44 11.04 5.49 -16.49
C GLY A 44 9.91 6.53 -16.37
N LEU A 45 9.00 6.38 -15.43
CA LEU A 45 7.89 7.31 -15.22
C LEU A 45 8.39 8.65 -14.65
N THR A 46 7.86 9.73 -15.19
CA THR A 46 8.07 11.07 -14.64
C THR A 46 7.19 11.33 -13.43
N LYS A 47 7.56 12.30 -12.61
CA LYS A 47 6.79 12.66 -11.41
C LYS A 47 5.36 13.11 -11.74
N ASP A 48 5.18 13.78 -12.87
CA ASP A 48 3.90 14.34 -13.30
C ASP A 48 2.95 13.26 -13.83
N GLU A 49 3.47 12.10 -14.25
CA GLU A 49 2.67 10.96 -14.71
C GLU A 49 2.11 10.11 -13.57
N ILE A 50 2.54 10.36 -12.32
CA ILE A 50 2.22 9.50 -11.18
C ILE A 50 1.32 10.23 -10.21
N VAL A 51 0.29 9.52 -9.72
CA VAL A 51 -0.50 9.92 -8.56
C VAL A 51 -0.48 8.83 -7.52
N LEU A 52 -0.06 9.16 -6.31
CA LEU A 52 -0.13 8.30 -5.14
C LEU A 52 -1.29 8.72 -4.24
N ALA A 53 -2.34 7.92 -4.20
CA ALA A 53 -3.46 8.10 -3.29
C ALA A 53 -3.25 7.25 -2.03
N SER A 54 -3.43 7.80 -0.85
CA SER A 54 -3.36 7.03 0.38
C SER A 54 -4.58 7.21 1.27
N GLY A 55 -4.92 6.17 1.99
CA GLY A 55 -5.85 6.22 3.09
C GLY A 55 -5.19 6.67 4.41
N ILE A 56 -5.72 6.23 5.53
CA ILE A 56 -5.27 6.62 6.87
C ILE A 56 -4.57 5.44 7.56
N GLY A 57 -3.52 5.75 8.29
CA GLY A 57 -2.70 4.82 9.05
C GLY A 57 -1.21 4.98 8.73
N CYS A 58 -0.39 4.09 9.28
CA CYS A 58 1.07 4.15 9.10
C CYS A 58 1.48 4.10 7.62
N SER A 59 0.87 3.22 6.83
CA SER A 59 1.13 3.09 5.39
C SER A 59 0.80 4.37 4.62
N GLY A 60 -0.27 5.07 4.98
CA GLY A 60 -0.70 6.33 4.37
C GLY A 60 0.32 7.47 4.51
N ARG A 61 1.24 7.38 5.46
CA ARG A 61 2.32 8.37 5.61
C ARG A 61 3.32 8.35 4.46
N MET A 62 3.27 7.37 3.58
CA MET A 62 4.14 7.31 2.41
C MET A 62 4.03 8.55 1.53
N ASN A 63 2.83 9.11 1.39
CA ASN A 63 2.56 10.31 0.61
C ASN A 63 3.36 11.54 1.00
N VAL A 64 3.73 11.66 2.29
CA VAL A 64 4.47 12.85 2.75
C VAL A 64 5.95 12.82 2.35
N TYR A 65 6.48 11.66 1.96
CA TYR A 65 7.88 11.50 1.61
C TYR A 65 8.15 11.61 0.11
N VAL A 66 7.18 11.23 -0.72
CA VAL A 66 7.39 11.20 -2.18
C VAL A 66 7.14 12.56 -2.82
N ASP A 67 7.95 12.86 -3.85
CA ASP A 67 7.89 14.11 -4.61
C ASP A 67 7.27 13.87 -6.00
N PHE A 68 6.06 13.30 -6.01
CA PHE A 68 5.15 13.25 -7.15
C PHE A 68 3.74 13.65 -6.71
N ASN A 69 2.76 13.64 -7.61
CA ASN A 69 1.39 14.03 -7.22
C ASN A 69 0.86 13.12 -6.14
N THR A 70 0.39 13.69 -5.03
CA THR A 70 -0.12 12.91 -3.91
C THR A 70 -1.47 13.44 -3.45
N ILE A 71 -2.34 12.53 -3.03
CA ILE A 71 -3.57 12.85 -2.33
C ILE A 71 -3.71 11.98 -1.09
N HIS A 72 -3.89 12.63 0.07
CA HIS A 72 -4.19 11.96 1.33
C HIS A 72 -5.70 12.01 1.56
N THR A 73 -6.35 10.86 1.62
CA THR A 73 -7.81 10.77 1.67
C THR A 73 -8.30 10.39 3.06
N THR A 74 -9.61 10.33 3.24
CA THR A 74 -10.22 9.77 4.44
C THR A 74 -10.00 8.25 4.52
N HIS A 75 -10.10 7.72 5.73
CA HIS A 75 -9.92 6.30 6.03
C HIS A 75 -10.81 5.40 5.16
N GLY A 76 -10.20 4.42 4.52
CA GLY A 76 -10.86 3.48 3.62
C GLY A 76 -11.31 4.05 2.26
N ARG A 77 -10.94 5.28 1.91
CA ARG A 77 -11.45 5.94 0.69
C ARG A 77 -10.41 6.16 -0.42
N ALA A 78 -9.18 5.72 -0.22
CA ALA A 78 -8.12 5.93 -1.21
C ALA A 78 -8.51 5.41 -2.60
N LEU A 79 -9.13 4.23 -2.71
CA LEU A 79 -9.54 3.64 -3.97
C LEU A 79 -10.67 4.41 -4.68
N THR A 80 -11.55 5.09 -3.93
CA THR A 80 -12.61 5.91 -4.54
C THR A 80 -12.03 7.18 -5.15
N PHE A 81 -11.13 7.84 -4.45
CA PHE A 81 -10.41 9.01 -4.99
C PHE A 81 -9.52 8.60 -6.18
N ALA A 82 -8.76 7.51 -6.06
CA ALA A 82 -7.95 6.97 -7.14
C ALA A 82 -8.80 6.64 -8.38
N THR A 83 -10.00 6.09 -8.20
CA THR A 83 -10.97 5.85 -9.27
C THR A 83 -11.37 7.14 -9.97
N GLY A 84 -11.74 8.17 -9.21
CA GLY A 84 -12.10 9.49 -9.76
C GLY A 84 -10.96 10.13 -10.56
N ILE A 85 -9.74 10.11 -10.02
CA ILE A 85 -8.54 10.62 -10.68
C ILE A 85 -8.28 9.87 -12.00
N LYS A 86 -8.36 8.53 -11.99
CA LYS A 86 -8.14 7.71 -13.18
C LYS A 86 -9.16 7.92 -14.27
N LEU A 87 -10.40 8.16 -13.90
CA LEU A 87 -11.49 8.49 -14.84
C LEU A 87 -11.33 9.90 -15.41
N ALA A 88 -10.92 10.87 -14.60
CA ALA A 88 -10.70 12.25 -15.02
C ALA A 88 -9.48 12.39 -15.95
N ASN A 89 -8.42 11.64 -15.70
CA ASN A 89 -7.22 11.59 -16.55
C ASN A 89 -6.70 10.15 -16.69
N PRO A 90 -7.14 9.44 -17.75
CA PRO A 90 -6.74 8.05 -17.99
C PRO A 90 -5.25 7.84 -18.29
N SER A 91 -4.49 8.88 -18.63
CA SER A 91 -3.04 8.78 -18.91
C SER A 91 -2.22 8.58 -17.65
N LEU A 92 -2.71 9.03 -16.49
CA LEU A 92 -1.98 8.96 -15.23
C LEU A 92 -1.79 7.52 -14.75
N THR A 93 -0.61 7.25 -14.20
CA THR A 93 -0.33 6.06 -13.42
C THR A 93 -0.81 6.29 -11.99
N VAL A 94 -1.95 5.69 -11.65
CA VAL A 94 -2.59 5.89 -10.34
C VAL A 94 -2.31 4.70 -9.44
N ILE A 95 -1.68 4.97 -8.30
CA ILE A 95 -1.31 3.99 -7.29
C ILE A 95 -1.99 4.36 -5.98
N SER A 96 -2.61 3.39 -5.33
CA SER A 96 -3.17 3.55 -3.97
C SER A 96 -2.31 2.80 -2.97
N VAL A 97 -1.99 3.43 -1.82
CA VAL A 97 -1.29 2.78 -0.71
C VAL A 97 -2.20 2.79 0.53
N MET A 98 -2.47 1.61 1.06
CA MET A 98 -3.38 1.40 2.17
C MET A 98 -2.80 0.38 3.16
N GLY A 99 -3.24 0.44 4.41
CA GLY A 99 -3.07 -0.66 5.36
C GLY A 99 -4.16 -1.72 5.18
N ASP A 100 -3.96 -2.88 5.79
CA ASP A 100 -4.95 -3.97 5.78
C ASP A 100 -6.31 -3.53 6.34
N GLY A 101 -6.34 -2.94 7.53
CA GLY A 101 -7.59 -2.44 8.13
C GLY A 101 -8.21 -1.28 7.34
N ASP A 102 -7.39 -0.41 6.75
CA ASP A 102 -7.83 0.67 5.88
C ASP A 102 -8.53 0.12 4.62
N ALA A 103 -7.98 -0.93 4.03
CA ALA A 103 -8.48 -1.52 2.79
C ALA A 103 -9.66 -2.48 2.99
N THR A 104 -9.67 -3.27 4.09
CA THR A 104 -10.59 -4.41 4.25
C THR A 104 -11.69 -4.22 5.28
N ALA A 105 -11.51 -3.30 6.24
CA ALA A 105 -12.57 -2.91 7.16
C ALA A 105 -13.45 -1.82 6.52
N ILE A 106 -13.19 -0.56 6.86
CA ILE A 106 -13.98 0.57 6.36
C ILE A 106 -13.88 0.74 4.83
N GLY A 107 -12.77 0.30 4.23
CA GLY A 107 -12.55 0.32 2.78
C GLY A 107 -13.03 -0.92 2.03
N GLY A 108 -13.49 -1.98 2.71
CA GLY A 108 -13.76 -3.29 2.11
C GLY A 108 -14.72 -3.26 0.92
N ASN A 109 -15.82 -2.53 1.04
CA ASN A 109 -16.76 -2.32 -0.06
C ASN A 109 -16.09 -1.66 -1.28
N HIS A 110 -15.23 -0.65 -1.04
CA HIS A 110 -14.54 0.04 -2.12
C HIS A 110 -13.48 -0.83 -2.79
N LEU A 111 -12.80 -1.69 -2.02
CA LEU A 111 -11.83 -2.65 -2.55
C LEU A 111 -12.51 -3.66 -3.49
N ILE A 112 -13.62 -4.27 -3.06
CA ILE A 112 -14.40 -5.21 -3.86
C ILE A 112 -14.89 -4.54 -5.14
N HIS A 113 -15.45 -3.35 -5.05
CA HIS A 113 -15.96 -2.66 -6.22
C HIS A 113 -14.87 -2.09 -7.14
N ALA A 114 -13.68 -1.74 -6.64
CA ALA A 114 -12.54 -1.37 -7.47
C ALA A 114 -12.05 -2.59 -8.28
N ALA A 115 -11.95 -3.77 -7.64
CA ALA A 115 -11.63 -5.01 -8.32
C ALA A 115 -12.66 -5.37 -9.40
N ARG A 116 -13.95 -5.32 -9.07
CA ARG A 116 -15.05 -5.60 -10.01
C ARG A 116 -15.07 -4.65 -11.22
N ARG A 117 -14.83 -3.35 -11.00
CA ARG A 117 -14.76 -2.36 -12.11
C ARG A 117 -13.54 -2.54 -12.98
N ASN A 118 -12.49 -3.12 -12.44
CA ASN A 118 -11.24 -3.44 -13.11
C ASN A 118 -10.61 -2.25 -13.88
N LEU A 119 -10.68 -1.07 -13.30
CA LEU A 119 -10.01 0.12 -13.84
C LEU A 119 -8.49 -0.03 -13.74
N ASN A 120 -7.77 0.59 -14.68
CA ASN A 120 -6.31 0.52 -14.73
C ASN A 120 -5.67 1.36 -13.61
N LEU A 121 -5.64 0.82 -12.41
CA LEU A 121 -4.97 1.38 -11.23
C LEU A 121 -4.42 0.26 -10.32
N THR A 122 -3.44 0.59 -9.50
CA THR A 122 -2.75 -0.38 -8.65
C THR A 122 -3.00 -0.07 -7.18
N ALA A 123 -3.44 -1.07 -6.40
CA ALA A 123 -3.54 -1.01 -4.95
C ALA A 123 -2.36 -1.75 -4.31
N ILE A 124 -1.58 -1.06 -3.50
CA ILE A 124 -0.56 -1.63 -2.62
C ILE A 124 -1.15 -1.66 -1.21
N ILE A 125 -1.36 -2.87 -0.69
CA ILE A 125 -1.95 -3.07 0.63
C ILE A 125 -0.88 -3.66 1.55
N ILE A 126 -0.45 -2.86 2.53
CA ILE A 126 0.54 -3.28 3.52
C ILE A 126 -0.21 -3.96 4.66
N ASN A 127 -0.06 -5.28 4.73
CA ASN A 127 -0.76 -6.13 5.68
C ASN A 127 0.18 -6.46 6.86
N ASN A 128 -0.05 -5.81 7.98
CA ASN A 128 0.61 -6.08 9.26
C ASN A 128 -0.33 -6.68 10.31
N GLN A 129 -1.55 -7.02 9.90
CA GLN A 129 -2.57 -7.72 10.68
C GLN A 129 -3.05 -6.97 11.93
N VAL A 130 -2.89 -5.61 11.94
CA VAL A 130 -3.25 -4.81 13.11
C VAL A 130 -3.42 -3.33 12.73
N TYR A 131 -4.24 -2.59 13.49
CA TYR A 131 -4.23 -1.12 13.44
C TYR A 131 -3.09 -0.57 14.30
N GLY A 132 -1.89 -0.47 13.71
CA GLY A 132 -0.69 -0.08 14.45
C GLY A 132 -0.71 1.37 14.95
N MET A 133 -1.14 2.33 14.11
CA MET A 133 -1.09 3.76 14.44
C MET A 133 -1.97 4.15 15.64
N THR A 134 -3.07 3.46 15.85
CA THR A 134 -4.05 3.79 16.88
C THR A 134 -3.88 3.00 18.18
N GLY A 135 -2.89 2.11 18.25
CA GLY A 135 -2.55 1.40 19.49
C GLY A 135 -2.84 -0.11 19.49
N GLY A 136 -2.79 -0.75 18.31
CA GLY A 136 -2.75 -2.20 18.22
C GLY A 136 -4.10 -2.91 18.28
N GLN A 137 -5.16 -2.29 17.78
CA GLN A 137 -6.46 -2.93 17.65
C GLN A 137 -6.40 -4.04 16.59
N TYR A 138 -7.18 -5.11 16.76
CA TYR A 138 -7.29 -6.14 15.74
C TYR A 138 -7.91 -5.60 14.44
N SER A 139 -7.45 -6.08 13.32
CA SER A 139 -7.95 -5.75 11.98
C SER A 139 -8.67 -6.98 11.38
N PRO A 140 -9.39 -6.85 10.27
CA PRO A 140 -10.00 -7.99 9.60
C PRO A 140 -9.03 -9.06 9.11
N THR A 141 -7.73 -8.79 9.12
CA THR A 141 -6.67 -9.75 8.73
C THR A 141 -5.93 -10.34 9.93
N THR A 142 -6.31 -9.95 11.16
CA THR A 142 -5.73 -10.52 12.38
C THR A 142 -6.09 -12.00 12.48
N PRO A 143 -5.11 -12.90 12.67
CA PRO A 143 -5.38 -14.34 12.73
C PRO A 143 -6.31 -14.73 13.87
N TYR A 144 -7.06 -15.82 13.68
CA TYR A 144 -7.84 -16.42 14.76
C TYR A 144 -6.94 -16.76 15.96
N GLY A 145 -7.38 -16.44 17.14
CA GLY A 145 -6.65 -16.65 18.39
C GLY A 145 -5.54 -15.64 18.69
N ALA A 146 -5.19 -14.75 17.75
CA ALA A 146 -4.15 -13.74 17.99
C ALA A 146 -4.63 -12.66 18.97
N PHE A 147 -3.71 -12.21 19.82
CA PHE A 147 -3.97 -11.16 20.81
C PHE A 147 -3.75 -9.78 20.19
N ALA A 148 -4.60 -8.84 20.56
CA ALA A 148 -4.50 -7.42 20.20
C ALA A 148 -5.10 -6.56 21.32
N SER A 149 -4.91 -5.25 21.28
CA SER A 149 -5.44 -4.36 22.32
C SER A 149 -6.96 -4.41 22.48
N THR A 150 -7.68 -4.78 21.41
CA THR A 150 -9.15 -4.97 21.40
C THR A 150 -9.59 -6.43 21.36
N SER A 151 -8.65 -7.37 21.40
CA SER A 151 -8.92 -8.82 21.50
C SER A 151 -8.00 -9.45 22.54
N ILE A 152 -8.15 -9.04 23.79
CA ILE A 152 -7.30 -9.44 24.92
C ILE A 152 -7.43 -10.92 25.32
N HIS A 153 -8.45 -11.61 24.82
CA HIS A 153 -8.66 -13.05 25.01
C HIS A 153 -8.43 -13.85 23.73
N GLY A 154 -7.83 -13.23 22.71
CA GLY A 154 -7.63 -13.77 21.38
C GLY A 154 -8.77 -13.38 20.41
N ASN A 155 -8.38 -13.16 19.14
CA ASN A 155 -9.36 -12.86 18.09
C ASN A 155 -10.23 -14.09 17.79
N ILE A 156 -11.54 -13.94 17.80
CA ILE A 156 -12.52 -15.00 17.53
C ILE A 156 -13.05 -14.98 16.09
N GLU A 157 -12.66 -13.99 15.30
CA GLU A 157 -13.12 -13.83 13.93
C GLU A 157 -12.15 -14.48 12.93
N HIS A 158 -12.69 -14.94 11.81
CA HIS A 158 -11.88 -15.45 10.70
C HIS A 158 -11.23 -14.30 9.95
N ALA A 159 -9.91 -14.41 9.72
CA ALA A 159 -9.16 -13.41 8.99
C ALA A 159 -9.51 -13.39 7.50
N PHE A 160 -9.61 -12.19 6.92
CA PHE A 160 -9.70 -12.05 5.46
C PHE A 160 -8.38 -12.42 4.78
N SER A 161 -8.49 -13.19 3.70
CA SER A 161 -7.44 -13.34 2.70
C SER A 161 -7.61 -12.25 1.64
N ILE A 162 -6.81 -11.19 1.71
CA ILE A 162 -6.92 -10.05 0.77
C ILE A 162 -6.70 -10.51 -0.66
N ALA A 163 -5.71 -11.39 -0.87
CA ALA A 163 -5.39 -11.93 -2.19
C ALA A 163 -6.57 -12.69 -2.79
N GLU A 164 -7.19 -13.61 -2.04
CA GLU A 164 -8.34 -14.39 -2.51
C GLU A 164 -9.58 -13.53 -2.72
N LEU A 165 -9.86 -12.62 -1.79
CA LEU A 165 -10.97 -11.70 -1.88
C LEU A 165 -10.92 -10.86 -3.16
N THR A 166 -9.75 -10.29 -3.45
CA THR A 166 -9.58 -9.41 -4.62
C THR A 166 -9.52 -10.17 -5.93
N ALA A 167 -8.95 -11.39 -5.94
CA ALA A 167 -8.97 -12.28 -7.08
C ALA A 167 -10.40 -12.69 -7.45
N THR A 168 -11.18 -13.13 -6.45
CA THR A 168 -12.60 -13.51 -6.62
C THR A 168 -13.46 -12.34 -7.07
N ALA A 169 -13.14 -11.13 -6.59
CA ALA A 169 -13.83 -9.89 -7.01
C ALA A 169 -13.48 -9.43 -8.43
N GLY A 170 -12.53 -10.07 -9.12
CA GLY A 170 -12.23 -9.81 -10.55
C GLY A 170 -11.03 -8.92 -10.81
N ALA A 171 -10.10 -8.75 -9.86
CA ALA A 171 -8.84 -8.03 -10.11
C ALA A 171 -8.04 -8.71 -11.24
N ALA A 172 -7.50 -7.89 -12.18
CA ALA A 172 -6.72 -8.39 -13.31
C ALA A 172 -5.35 -8.95 -12.90
N PHE A 173 -4.86 -8.54 -11.74
CA PHE A 173 -3.61 -9.04 -11.17
C PHE A 173 -3.70 -9.01 -9.64
N VAL A 174 -3.31 -10.11 -9.04
CA VAL A 174 -3.13 -10.20 -7.59
C VAL A 174 -1.77 -10.82 -7.32
N GLY A 175 -0.98 -10.13 -6.52
CA GLY A 175 0.32 -10.61 -6.09
C GLY A 175 0.48 -10.49 -4.58
N ARG A 176 1.17 -11.44 -3.96
CA ARG A 176 1.50 -11.41 -2.54
C ARG A 176 3.00 -11.46 -2.37
N GLY A 177 3.53 -10.56 -1.55
CA GLY A 177 4.94 -10.49 -1.23
C GLY A 177 5.17 -10.21 0.25
N THR A 178 6.44 -10.15 0.64
CA THR A 178 6.83 -9.80 2.02
C THR A 178 7.93 -8.74 2.00
N VAL A 179 8.01 -7.95 3.05
CA VAL A 179 9.12 -6.99 3.23
C VAL A 179 10.48 -7.67 3.39
N TYR A 180 10.49 -8.94 3.74
CA TYR A 180 11.71 -9.75 3.84
C TYR A 180 12.40 -9.94 2.47
N HIS A 181 11.61 -10.11 1.39
CA HIS A 181 12.12 -10.32 0.05
C HIS A 181 12.11 -9.01 -0.77
N ALA A 182 12.78 -7.97 -0.27
CA ALA A 182 12.72 -6.62 -0.82
C ALA A 182 12.99 -6.52 -2.33
N GLN A 183 13.94 -7.30 -2.87
CA GLN A 183 14.26 -7.29 -4.31
C GLN A 183 13.15 -7.95 -5.17
N LEU A 184 12.49 -8.99 -4.66
CA LEU A 184 11.35 -9.60 -5.32
C LEU A 184 10.13 -8.68 -5.26
N LEU A 185 10.00 -7.93 -4.16
CA LEU A 185 8.92 -6.97 -3.96
C LEU A 185 8.95 -5.85 -5.00
N ASP A 186 10.13 -5.34 -5.35
CA ASP A 186 10.29 -4.34 -6.41
C ASP A 186 9.71 -4.83 -7.74
N LYS A 187 10.06 -6.07 -8.13
CA LYS A 187 9.60 -6.69 -9.38
C LYS A 187 8.09 -6.95 -9.36
N LEU A 188 7.57 -7.34 -8.21
CA LEU A 188 6.14 -7.59 -8.01
C LEU A 188 5.33 -6.31 -8.18
N ILE A 189 5.77 -5.21 -7.56
CA ILE A 189 5.13 -3.90 -7.69
C ILE A 189 5.20 -3.40 -9.13
N GLU A 190 6.36 -3.50 -9.80
CA GLU A 190 6.51 -3.13 -11.20
C GLU A 190 5.54 -3.92 -12.10
N LYS A 191 5.46 -5.24 -11.92
CA LYS A 191 4.54 -6.10 -12.66
C LYS A 191 3.08 -5.70 -12.47
N ALA A 192 2.71 -5.33 -11.24
CA ALA A 192 1.36 -4.88 -10.91
C ALA A 192 1.02 -3.55 -11.62
N ILE A 193 1.95 -2.57 -11.60
CA ILE A 193 1.74 -1.27 -12.25
C ILE A 193 1.65 -1.41 -13.77
N ARG A 194 2.46 -2.27 -14.39
CA ARG A 194 2.44 -2.52 -15.84
C ARG A 194 1.20 -3.29 -16.32
N LYS A 195 0.53 -4.00 -15.43
CA LYS A 195 -0.65 -4.79 -15.80
C LYS A 195 -1.84 -3.88 -16.06
N ARG A 196 -2.49 -4.03 -17.21
CA ARG A 196 -3.76 -3.33 -17.52
C ARG A 196 -4.90 -3.93 -16.69
N GLY A 197 -5.72 -3.05 -16.15
CA GLY A 197 -6.81 -3.39 -15.23
C GLY A 197 -6.41 -3.13 -13.77
N PHE A 198 -7.29 -3.52 -12.85
CA PHE A 198 -7.06 -3.35 -11.42
C PHE A 198 -6.06 -4.38 -10.90
N SER A 199 -4.98 -3.89 -10.33
CA SER A 199 -3.92 -4.73 -9.77
C SER A 199 -3.86 -4.55 -8.25
N VAL A 200 -3.67 -5.65 -7.54
CA VAL A 200 -3.48 -5.67 -6.08
C VAL A 200 -2.14 -6.32 -5.74
N VAL A 201 -1.37 -5.65 -4.90
CA VAL A 201 -0.17 -6.21 -4.26
C VAL A 201 -0.38 -6.21 -2.76
N GLU A 202 -0.62 -7.38 -2.18
CA GLU A 202 -0.63 -7.56 -0.74
C GLU A 202 0.80 -7.77 -0.26
N ILE A 203 1.24 -6.95 0.69
CA ILE A 203 2.61 -6.99 1.22
C ILE A 203 2.56 -7.31 2.71
N MET A 204 2.97 -8.54 3.04
CA MET A 204 3.09 -8.95 4.44
C MET A 204 4.24 -8.19 5.10
N SER A 205 3.90 -7.53 6.18
CA SER A 205 4.81 -6.71 6.98
C SER A 205 4.61 -7.03 8.45
N ASN A 206 5.47 -6.49 9.29
CA ASN A 206 5.31 -6.60 10.74
C ASN A 206 4.97 -5.23 11.34
N CYS A 207 4.23 -5.27 12.45
CA CYS A 207 4.19 -4.19 13.43
C CYS A 207 4.84 -4.71 14.71
N HIS A 208 6.07 -4.31 15.01
CA HIS A 208 6.81 -4.84 16.16
C HIS A 208 6.58 -4.04 17.44
N ILE A 209 5.76 -3.00 17.36
CA ILE A 209 5.33 -2.21 18.51
C ILE A 209 4.02 -2.75 19.09
N GLN A 210 3.21 -3.40 18.26
CA GLN A 210 1.91 -3.96 18.63
C GLN A 210 1.91 -5.47 18.44
#